data_0cd70fb0264cbc58361beb7b096d5a32
#
_entry.id   0cd70fb0264cbc58361beb7b096d5a32
#
_cell.length_a   1.000
_cell.length_b   1.000
_cell.length_c   1.000
_cell.angle_alpha   90.00
_cell.angle_beta   90.00
_cell.angle_gamma   90.00
#
_symmetry.space_group_name_H-M   'P 1'
#
loop_
_entity.id
_entity.type
_entity.pdbx_description
1 polymer ?
#
loop_
_entity_poly.entity_id
_entity_poly.type
_entity_poly.pdbx_seq_one_letter_code
_entity_poly.pdbx_strand_id
1 'polypeptide(L)'
;RDVERSRGLGDVYKRQMLVQSVINSFGSEALAGFSAAMRVESICIVPMAAFGNALSSYTAQNLGAGQEERVVKGYHATNLMVLCSAVLICVCVELLERPLVALFLGADGTETAFSVGEGYLTFMGWFFCFIGFKMAVDGLLRGAGDMKMFTVANLVNLSIRVIVAVTMAPRFGIFMVWCAVPIGWFCNWLISFLEYRTGKWRRKQPAVSQ
;
A
#
# COMPACT_ATOMS: atom_id res chain seq x y z
N ARG A 1 0.54 9.76 25.44
CA ARG A 1 -0.14 8.97 24.38
C ARG A 1 -0.58 9.86 23.21
N ASP A 2 -1.29 10.98 23.48
CA ASP A 2 -1.79 11.87 22.39
C ASP A 2 -0.67 12.66 21.71
N VAL A 3 0.38 13.04 22.45
CA VAL A 3 1.55 13.76 21.91
C VAL A 3 2.39 12.86 20.97
N GLU A 4 2.53 11.58 21.27
CA GLU A 4 3.24 10.63 20.40
C GLU A 4 2.45 10.34 19.12
N ARG A 5 1.12 10.25 19.21
CA ARG A 5 0.23 10.10 18.07
C ARG A 5 0.24 11.33 17.16
N SER A 6 0.30 12.51 17.74
CA SER A 6 0.40 13.80 17.02
C SER A 6 1.76 13.95 16.32
N ARG A 7 2.87 13.53 16.96
CA ARG A 7 4.21 13.53 16.33
C ARG A 7 4.27 12.54 15.17
N GLY A 8 3.73 11.33 15.33
CA GLY A 8 3.70 10.35 14.25
C GLY A 8 2.89 10.81 13.03
N LEU A 9 1.74 11.46 13.23
CA LEU A 9 0.96 12.07 12.15
C LEU A 9 1.71 13.22 11.47
N GLY A 10 2.38 14.08 12.24
CA GLY A 10 3.17 15.18 11.73
C GLY A 10 4.34 14.71 10.88
N ASP A 11 5.00 13.63 11.26
CA ASP A 11 6.12 13.06 10.51
C ASP A 11 5.67 12.38 9.22
N VAL A 12 4.52 11.71 9.22
CA VAL A 12 3.90 11.15 8.01
C VAL A 12 3.56 12.27 7.03
N TYR A 13 2.97 13.36 7.52
CA TYR A 13 2.58 14.52 6.69
C TYR A 13 3.81 15.22 6.09
N LYS A 14 4.85 15.45 6.87
CA LYS A 14 6.11 16.03 6.38
C LYS A 14 6.77 15.19 5.29
N ARG A 15 6.79 13.86 5.46
CA ARG A 15 7.36 12.94 4.47
C ARG A 15 6.57 12.93 3.17
N GLN A 16 5.25 13.00 3.26
CA GLN A 16 4.39 13.10 2.08
C GLN A 16 4.59 14.43 1.33
N MET A 17 4.78 15.54 2.06
CA MET A 17 5.12 16.82 1.47
C MET A 17 6.49 16.83 0.74
N LEU A 18 7.47 16.09 1.27
CA LEU A 18 8.78 15.98 0.60
C LEU A 18 8.65 15.25 -0.75
N VAL A 19 7.89 14.16 -0.82
CA VAL A 19 7.62 13.46 -2.09
C VAL A 19 6.89 14.37 -3.06
N GLN A 20 5.89 15.12 -2.60
CA GLN A 20 5.15 16.08 -3.41
C GLN A 20 6.04 17.21 -3.95
N SER A 21 6.97 17.71 -3.13
CA SER A 21 7.94 18.75 -3.54
C SER A 21 8.87 18.26 -4.65
N VAL A 22 9.31 17.00 -4.58
CA VAL A 22 10.12 16.38 -5.64
C VAL A 22 9.31 16.26 -6.94
N ILE A 23 8.06 15.85 -6.87
CA ILE A 23 7.18 15.74 -8.05
C ILE A 23 6.94 17.13 -8.67
N ASN A 24 6.73 18.15 -7.86
CA ASN A 24 6.55 19.54 -8.33
C ASN A 24 7.75 20.05 -9.14
N SER A 25 8.95 19.54 -8.90
CA SER A 25 10.14 19.93 -9.65
C SER A 25 10.16 19.44 -11.11
N PHE A 26 9.29 18.50 -11.47
CA PHE A 26 9.17 17.95 -12.83
C PHE A 26 8.15 18.69 -13.71
N GLY A 27 7.52 19.74 -13.20
CA GLY A 27 6.56 20.57 -13.93
C GLY A 27 5.10 20.33 -13.54
N SER A 28 4.27 21.34 -13.78
CA SER A 28 2.84 21.32 -13.37
C SER A 28 2.01 20.27 -14.12
N GLU A 29 2.33 20.02 -15.38
CA GLU A 29 1.62 19.02 -16.20
C GLU A 29 1.89 17.58 -15.72
N ALA A 30 3.17 17.27 -15.47
CA ALA A 30 3.55 15.97 -14.91
C ALA A 30 2.89 15.72 -13.54
N LEU A 31 2.84 16.78 -12.72
CA LEU A 31 2.15 16.73 -11.43
C LEU A 31 0.66 16.46 -11.58
N ALA A 32 -0.01 17.11 -12.54
CA ALA A 32 -1.44 16.94 -12.78
C ALA A 32 -1.74 15.48 -13.19
N GLY A 33 -1.00 14.93 -14.17
CA GLY A 33 -1.15 13.55 -14.63
C GLY A 33 -0.88 12.54 -13.51
N PHE A 34 0.20 12.72 -12.76
CA PHE A 34 0.53 11.87 -11.62
C PHE A 34 -0.55 11.91 -10.52
N SER A 35 -1.08 13.11 -10.22
CA SER A 35 -2.13 13.28 -9.21
C SER A 35 -3.45 12.62 -9.63
N ALA A 36 -3.81 12.71 -10.92
CA ALA A 36 -4.97 12.03 -11.47
C ALA A 36 -4.82 10.50 -11.34
N ALA A 37 -3.67 9.96 -11.73
CA ALA A 37 -3.39 8.54 -11.64
C ALA A 37 -3.35 8.03 -10.18
N MET A 38 -2.81 8.79 -9.23
CA MET A 38 -2.86 8.45 -7.80
C MET A 38 -4.30 8.37 -7.25
N ARG A 39 -5.23 9.15 -7.79
CA ARG A 39 -6.65 9.05 -7.41
C ARG A 39 -7.26 7.75 -7.91
N VAL A 40 -6.96 7.36 -9.16
CA VAL A 40 -7.35 6.05 -9.70
C VAL A 40 -6.75 4.92 -8.86
N GLU A 41 -5.46 4.97 -8.57
CA GLU A 41 -4.78 4.00 -7.71
C GLU A 41 -5.47 3.88 -6.34
N SER A 42 -5.83 5.00 -5.73
CA SER A 42 -6.52 5.01 -4.43
C SER A 42 -7.84 4.23 -4.46
N ILE A 43 -8.59 4.32 -5.56
CA ILE A 43 -9.83 3.55 -5.75
C ILE A 43 -9.51 2.06 -5.93
N CYS A 44 -8.49 1.73 -6.71
CA CYS A 44 -8.06 0.35 -6.94
C CYS A 44 -7.56 -0.35 -5.67
N ILE A 45 -7.01 0.41 -4.71
CA ILE A 45 -6.52 -0.11 -3.42
C ILE A 45 -7.65 -0.44 -2.45
N VAL A 46 -8.84 0.17 -2.57
CA VAL A 46 -9.97 -0.04 -1.65
C VAL A 46 -10.33 -1.52 -1.44
N PRO A 47 -10.51 -2.35 -2.49
CA PRO A 47 -10.79 -3.77 -2.29
C PRO A 47 -9.67 -4.50 -1.54
N MET A 48 -8.40 -4.16 -1.80
CA MET A 48 -7.25 -4.77 -1.12
C MET A 48 -7.25 -4.42 0.38
N ALA A 49 -7.56 -3.18 0.73
CA ALA A 49 -7.73 -2.75 2.11
C ALA A 49 -8.90 -3.46 2.80
N ALA A 50 -10.01 -3.68 2.08
CA ALA A 50 -11.15 -4.42 2.59
C ALA A 50 -10.78 -5.86 2.94
N PHE A 51 -10.03 -6.58 2.09
CA PHE A 51 -9.52 -7.92 2.40
C PHE A 51 -8.62 -7.93 3.63
N GLY A 52 -7.71 -6.96 3.76
CA GLY A 52 -6.87 -6.82 4.94
C GLY A 52 -7.66 -6.57 6.22
N ASN A 53 -8.69 -5.73 6.18
CA ASN A 53 -9.57 -5.45 7.31
C ASN A 53 -10.43 -6.67 7.69
N ALA A 54 -10.99 -7.37 6.71
CA ALA A 54 -11.75 -8.60 6.93
C ALA A 54 -10.88 -9.67 7.58
N LEU A 55 -9.65 -9.87 7.07
CA LEU A 55 -8.71 -10.82 7.65
C LEU A 55 -8.30 -10.42 9.07
N SER A 56 -8.17 -9.13 9.37
CA SER A 56 -7.87 -8.66 10.73
C SER A 56 -8.97 -9.07 11.72
N SER A 57 -10.24 -8.84 11.39
CA SER A 57 -11.36 -9.25 12.23
C SER A 57 -11.47 -10.77 12.34
N TYR A 58 -11.30 -11.48 11.24
CA TYR A 58 -11.30 -12.94 11.20
C TYR A 58 -10.18 -13.54 12.08
N THR A 59 -8.98 -12.98 12.00
CA THR A 59 -7.83 -13.39 12.81
C THR A 59 -8.10 -13.18 14.28
N ALA A 60 -8.60 -12.02 14.69
CA ALA A 60 -8.89 -11.72 16.08
C ALA A 60 -9.93 -12.69 16.67
N GLN A 61 -11.01 -12.96 15.93
CA GLN A 61 -12.06 -13.90 16.37
C GLN A 61 -11.56 -15.34 16.49
N ASN A 62 -10.81 -15.84 15.50
CA ASN A 62 -10.34 -17.22 15.52
C ASN A 62 -9.20 -17.44 16.53
N LEU A 63 -8.33 -16.46 16.75
CA LEU A 63 -7.34 -16.54 17.84
C LEU A 63 -8.02 -16.50 19.21
N GLY A 64 -9.04 -15.65 19.39
CA GLY A 64 -9.84 -15.63 20.62
C GLY A 64 -10.53 -16.95 20.92
N ALA A 65 -10.90 -17.71 19.88
CA ALA A 65 -11.47 -19.05 19.99
C ALA A 65 -10.41 -20.17 20.05
N GLY A 66 -9.11 -19.86 20.09
CA GLY A 66 -8.02 -20.85 20.07
C GLY A 66 -7.86 -21.61 18.75
N GLN A 67 -8.41 -21.10 17.65
CA GLN A 67 -8.45 -21.80 16.36
C GLN A 67 -7.38 -21.26 15.40
N GLU A 68 -6.10 -21.45 15.74
CA GLU A 68 -4.97 -20.95 14.95
C GLU A 68 -4.92 -21.49 13.51
N GLU A 69 -5.28 -22.75 13.29
CA GLU A 69 -5.31 -23.35 11.95
C GLU A 69 -6.28 -22.62 11.02
N ARG A 70 -7.39 -22.13 11.55
CA ARG A 70 -8.35 -21.35 10.77
C ARG A 70 -7.75 -20.04 10.32
N VAL A 71 -6.94 -19.39 11.17
CA VAL A 71 -6.23 -18.14 10.79
C VAL A 71 -5.31 -18.39 9.61
N VAL A 72 -4.54 -19.49 9.64
CA VAL A 72 -3.65 -19.85 8.53
C VAL A 72 -4.43 -20.11 7.24
N LYS A 73 -5.52 -20.88 7.32
CA LYS A 73 -6.40 -21.15 6.16
C LYS A 73 -7.03 -19.85 5.63
N GLY A 74 -7.50 -18.98 6.52
CA GLY A 74 -8.06 -17.68 6.18
C GLY A 74 -7.03 -16.77 5.49
N TYR A 75 -5.78 -16.78 5.95
CA TYR A 75 -4.70 -16.02 5.32
C TYR A 75 -4.43 -16.51 3.89
N HIS A 76 -4.35 -17.82 3.66
CA HIS A 76 -4.17 -18.37 2.31
C HIS A 76 -5.36 -18.08 1.40
N ALA A 77 -6.59 -18.20 1.90
CA ALA A 77 -7.80 -17.86 1.15
C ALA A 77 -7.82 -16.36 0.78
N THR A 78 -7.46 -15.49 1.71
CA THR A 78 -7.35 -14.04 1.46
C THR A 78 -6.30 -13.74 0.41
N ASN A 79 -5.12 -14.38 0.45
CA ASN A 79 -4.09 -14.19 -0.58
C ASN A 79 -4.56 -14.63 -1.97
N LEU A 80 -5.35 -15.69 -2.08
CA LEU A 80 -5.95 -16.12 -3.36
C LEU A 80 -6.95 -15.08 -3.87
N MET A 81 -7.83 -14.58 -2.99
CA MET A 81 -8.78 -13.51 -3.36
C MET A 81 -8.07 -12.23 -3.79
N VAL A 82 -7.01 -11.85 -3.08
CA VAL A 82 -6.12 -10.73 -3.42
C VAL A 82 -5.53 -10.93 -4.82
N LEU A 83 -4.99 -12.11 -5.11
CA LEU A 83 -4.39 -12.39 -6.42
C LEU A 83 -5.42 -12.27 -7.55
N CYS A 84 -6.59 -12.88 -7.39
CA CYS A 84 -7.67 -12.77 -8.38
C CYS A 84 -8.11 -11.32 -8.60
N SER A 85 -8.27 -10.56 -7.51
CA SER A 85 -8.66 -9.15 -7.59
C SER A 85 -7.57 -8.29 -8.20
N ALA A 86 -6.30 -8.55 -7.89
CA ALA A 86 -5.17 -7.83 -8.46
C ALA A 86 -5.05 -8.05 -9.98
N VAL A 87 -5.25 -9.28 -10.45
CA VAL A 87 -5.27 -9.59 -11.88
C VAL A 87 -6.44 -8.88 -12.57
N LEU A 88 -7.63 -8.91 -11.96
CA LEU A 88 -8.80 -8.21 -12.50
C LEU A 88 -8.54 -6.69 -12.60
N ILE A 89 -8.02 -6.08 -11.54
CA ILE A 89 -7.70 -4.64 -11.52
C ILE A 89 -6.62 -4.33 -12.56
N CYS A 90 -5.57 -5.15 -12.68
CA CYS A 90 -4.52 -4.96 -13.68
C CYS A 90 -5.10 -4.95 -15.08
N VAL A 91 -5.93 -5.93 -15.43
CA VAL A 91 -6.60 -5.99 -16.74
C VAL A 91 -7.51 -4.79 -16.97
N CYS A 92 -8.29 -4.38 -15.97
CA CYS A 92 -9.16 -3.21 -16.09
C CYS A 92 -8.36 -1.92 -16.28
N VAL A 93 -7.25 -1.76 -15.56
CA VAL A 93 -6.38 -0.58 -15.68
C VAL A 93 -5.72 -0.54 -17.05
N GLU A 94 -5.14 -1.64 -17.53
CA GLU A 94 -4.52 -1.72 -18.87
C GLU A 94 -5.50 -1.42 -20.02
N LEU A 95 -6.76 -1.87 -19.90
CA LEU A 95 -7.76 -1.63 -20.94
C LEU A 95 -8.38 -0.24 -20.88
N LEU A 96 -8.40 0.40 -19.71
CA LEU A 96 -9.14 1.63 -19.43
C LEU A 96 -8.25 2.76 -18.91
N GLU A 97 -6.92 2.68 -19.07
CA GLU A 97 -5.98 3.66 -18.51
C GLU A 97 -6.33 5.10 -18.91
N ARG A 98 -6.51 5.38 -20.18
CA ARG A 98 -6.84 6.71 -20.68
C ARG A 98 -8.20 7.23 -20.20
N PRO A 99 -9.32 6.48 -20.30
CA PRO A 99 -10.59 6.87 -19.70
C PRO A 99 -10.51 7.11 -18.18
N LEU A 100 -9.75 6.29 -17.45
CA LEU A 100 -9.60 6.42 -15.99
C LEU A 100 -8.84 7.69 -15.60
N VAL A 101 -7.75 8.01 -16.33
CA VAL A 101 -7.02 9.26 -16.11
C VAL A 101 -7.88 10.47 -16.49
N ALA A 102 -8.63 10.39 -17.60
CA ALA A 102 -9.51 11.46 -18.07
C ALA A 102 -10.60 11.83 -17.06
N LEU A 103 -11.10 10.89 -16.27
CA LEU A 103 -12.09 11.16 -15.21
C LEU A 103 -11.60 12.20 -14.19
N PHE A 104 -10.30 12.29 -13.97
CA PHE A 104 -9.71 13.18 -12.96
C PHE A 104 -8.95 14.36 -13.57
N LEU A 105 -8.45 14.22 -14.78
CA LEU A 105 -7.73 15.28 -15.49
C LEU A 105 -8.68 16.25 -16.20
N GLY A 106 -9.88 15.77 -16.59
CA GLY A 106 -10.82 16.54 -17.39
C GLY A 106 -10.47 16.54 -18.88
N ALA A 107 -11.34 17.15 -19.69
CA ALA A 107 -11.18 17.22 -21.15
C ALA A 107 -10.04 18.17 -21.58
N ASP A 108 -9.64 19.10 -20.73
CA ASP A 108 -8.61 20.11 -20.99
C ASP A 108 -7.20 19.66 -20.57
N GLY A 109 -7.02 18.38 -20.23
CA GLY A 109 -5.73 17.81 -19.86
C GLY A 109 -4.75 17.85 -21.05
N THR A 110 -3.49 18.25 -20.76
CA THR A 110 -2.44 18.22 -21.79
C THR A 110 -2.01 16.77 -22.10
N GLU A 111 -1.56 16.52 -23.32
CA GLU A 111 -1.08 15.18 -23.72
C GLU A 111 0.09 14.70 -22.83
N THR A 112 0.92 15.62 -22.36
CA THR A 112 1.98 15.34 -21.39
C THR A 112 1.41 14.82 -20.07
N ALA A 113 0.35 15.42 -19.54
CA ALA A 113 -0.31 14.97 -18.32
C ALA A 113 -0.96 13.59 -18.50
N PHE A 114 -1.60 13.34 -19.64
CA PHE A 114 -2.15 12.01 -19.96
C PHE A 114 -1.05 10.96 -20.03
N SER A 115 0.04 11.22 -20.77
CA SER A 115 1.16 10.28 -20.90
C SER A 115 1.79 9.90 -19.55
N VAL A 116 1.96 10.86 -18.64
CA VAL A 116 2.48 10.59 -17.29
C VAL A 116 1.48 9.79 -16.47
N GLY A 117 0.19 10.12 -16.54
CA GLY A 117 -0.86 9.40 -15.80
C GLY A 117 -1.04 7.97 -16.27
N GLU A 118 -1.14 7.76 -17.59
CA GLU A 118 -1.25 6.44 -18.23
C GLU A 118 -0.01 5.59 -17.89
N GLY A 119 1.20 6.12 -18.13
CA GLY A 119 2.44 5.41 -17.85
C GLY A 119 2.59 5.00 -16.37
N TYR A 120 2.15 5.86 -15.44
CA TYR A 120 2.12 5.50 -14.03
C TYR A 120 1.14 4.36 -13.74
N LEU A 121 -0.09 4.41 -14.27
CA LEU A 121 -1.11 3.38 -14.02
C LEU A 121 -0.70 2.03 -14.61
N THR A 122 -0.21 2.00 -15.84
CA THR A 122 0.32 0.78 -16.48
C THR A 122 1.45 0.19 -15.63
N PHE A 123 2.43 1.02 -15.22
CA PHE A 123 3.51 0.57 -14.36
C PHE A 123 2.99 0.00 -13.04
N MET A 124 2.07 0.69 -12.35
CA MET A 124 1.54 0.28 -11.05
C MET A 124 0.63 -0.95 -11.15
N GLY A 125 -0.06 -1.14 -12.29
CA GLY A 125 -0.94 -2.29 -12.53
C GLY A 125 -0.26 -3.62 -12.24
N TRP A 126 0.99 -3.76 -12.65
CA TRP A 126 1.80 -4.96 -12.42
C TRP A 126 2.16 -5.21 -10.96
N PHE A 127 2.11 -4.17 -10.13
CA PHE A 127 2.50 -4.26 -8.71
C PHE A 127 1.32 -4.30 -7.74
N PHE A 128 0.07 -4.28 -8.22
CA PHE A 128 -1.10 -4.34 -7.34
C PHE A 128 -1.18 -5.62 -6.50
N CYS A 129 -0.61 -6.72 -6.96
CA CYS A 129 -0.52 -7.93 -6.15
C CYS A 129 0.33 -7.71 -4.88
N PHE A 130 1.41 -6.94 -4.95
CA PHE A 130 2.26 -6.68 -3.78
C PHE A 130 1.55 -5.86 -2.70
N ILE A 131 0.79 -4.83 -3.07
CA ILE A 131 0.01 -4.09 -2.08
C ILE A 131 -1.08 -4.97 -1.47
N GLY A 132 -1.70 -5.84 -2.25
CA GLY A 132 -2.71 -6.77 -1.75
C GLY A 132 -2.13 -7.76 -0.74
N PHE A 133 -1.02 -8.41 -1.06
CA PHE A 133 -0.33 -9.31 -0.13
C PHE A 133 0.17 -8.61 1.13
N LYS A 134 0.67 -7.37 0.98
CA LYS A 134 1.03 -6.51 2.10
C LYS A 134 -0.18 -6.23 2.99
N MET A 135 -1.33 -5.86 2.42
CA MET A 135 -2.54 -5.58 3.18
C MET A 135 -3.08 -6.83 3.90
N ALA A 136 -2.97 -8.01 3.28
CA ALA A 136 -3.39 -9.26 3.89
C ALA A 136 -2.54 -9.60 5.12
N VAL A 137 -1.20 -9.61 5.00
CA VAL A 137 -0.33 -9.93 6.14
C VAL A 137 -0.37 -8.87 7.24
N ASP A 138 -0.48 -7.60 6.88
CA ASP A 138 -0.66 -6.50 7.84
C ASP A 138 -2.01 -6.64 8.59
N GLY A 139 -3.06 -7.07 7.90
CA GLY A 139 -4.36 -7.39 8.50
C GLY A 139 -4.25 -8.52 9.52
N LEU A 140 -3.54 -9.60 9.18
CA LEU A 140 -3.30 -10.72 10.10
C LEU A 140 -2.56 -10.25 11.35
N LEU A 141 -1.44 -9.51 11.21
CA LEU A 141 -0.66 -9.02 12.35
C LEU A 141 -1.46 -8.07 13.24
N ARG A 142 -2.28 -7.19 12.66
CA ARG A 142 -3.21 -6.33 13.42
C ARG A 142 -4.23 -7.15 14.19
N GLY A 143 -4.86 -8.12 13.54
CA GLY A 143 -5.84 -9.00 14.17
C GLY A 143 -5.26 -9.85 15.29
N ALA A 144 -3.99 -10.22 15.18
CA ALA A 144 -3.24 -10.92 16.21
C ALA A 144 -2.71 -10.01 17.35
N GLY A 145 -2.92 -8.68 17.26
CA GLY A 145 -2.43 -7.72 18.26
C GLY A 145 -0.93 -7.39 18.11
N ASP A 146 -0.28 -7.81 17.03
CA ASP A 146 1.14 -7.50 16.78
C ASP A 146 1.33 -6.11 16.17
N MET A 147 0.91 -5.10 16.92
CA MET A 147 0.98 -3.72 16.49
C MET A 147 2.41 -3.20 16.34
N LYS A 148 3.38 -3.79 17.04
CA LYS A 148 4.78 -3.36 16.94
C LYS A 148 5.34 -3.64 15.56
N MET A 149 5.24 -4.88 15.09
CA MET A 149 5.76 -5.26 13.77
C MET A 149 4.98 -4.63 12.63
N PHE A 150 3.65 -4.53 12.76
CA PHE A 150 2.82 -3.75 11.84
C PHE A 150 3.33 -2.30 11.70
N THR A 151 3.60 -1.62 12.81
CA THR A 151 4.09 -0.23 12.80
C THR A 151 5.49 -0.13 12.19
N VAL A 152 6.41 -1.02 12.57
CA VAL A 152 7.78 -1.04 12.04
C VAL A 152 7.76 -1.24 10.52
N ALA A 153 7.01 -2.21 10.01
CA ALA A 153 6.91 -2.48 8.58
C ALA A 153 6.38 -1.27 7.80
N ASN A 154 5.35 -0.60 8.32
CA ASN A 154 4.80 0.59 7.68
C ASN A 154 5.74 1.81 7.76
N LEU A 155 6.50 1.99 8.84
CA LEU A 155 7.52 3.03 8.95
C LEU A 155 8.68 2.80 7.96
N VAL A 156 9.13 1.56 7.82
CA VAL A 156 10.16 1.20 6.82
C VAL A 156 9.67 1.47 5.41
N ASN A 157 8.44 1.06 5.07
CA ASN A 157 7.82 1.36 3.77
C ASN A 157 7.85 2.88 3.49
N LEU A 158 7.36 3.68 4.42
CA LEU A 158 7.32 5.13 4.24
C LEU A 158 8.72 5.74 4.14
N SER A 159 9.68 5.25 4.93
CA SER A 159 11.07 5.72 4.89
C SER A 159 11.73 5.41 3.56
N ILE A 160 11.55 4.22 3.02
CA ILE A 160 12.07 3.83 1.69
C ILE A 160 11.50 4.74 0.61
N ARG A 161 10.20 4.98 0.62
CA ARG A 161 9.55 5.87 -0.36
C ARG A 161 10.15 7.26 -0.35
N VAL A 162 10.40 7.83 0.82
CA VAL A 162 11.01 9.16 0.96
C VAL A 162 12.47 9.14 0.52
N ILE A 163 13.26 8.18 0.99
CA ILE A 163 14.69 8.08 0.65
C ILE A 163 14.87 7.94 -0.86
N VAL A 164 14.15 7.01 -1.50
CA VAL A 164 14.27 6.80 -2.95
C VAL A 164 13.80 8.04 -3.73
N ALA A 165 12.67 8.65 -3.34
CA ALA A 165 12.18 9.85 -3.99
C ALA A 165 13.18 11.02 -3.89
N VAL A 166 13.70 11.29 -2.69
CA VAL A 166 14.59 12.46 -2.46
C VAL A 166 15.99 12.25 -3.05
N THR A 167 16.53 11.02 -2.99
CA THR A 167 17.92 10.77 -3.42
C THR A 167 18.04 10.39 -4.89
N MET A 168 17.08 9.62 -5.42
CA MET A 168 17.17 9.06 -6.78
C MET A 168 16.37 9.84 -7.81
N ALA A 169 15.21 10.41 -7.46
CA ALA A 169 14.39 11.13 -8.42
C ALA A 169 15.08 12.35 -9.04
N PRO A 170 15.89 13.17 -8.32
CA PRO A 170 16.62 14.28 -8.92
C PRO A 170 17.67 13.83 -9.95
N ARG A 171 18.15 12.58 -9.88
CA ARG A 171 19.19 12.04 -10.77
C ARG A 171 18.62 11.25 -11.93
N PHE A 172 17.55 10.51 -11.72
CA PHE A 172 17.01 9.54 -12.67
C PHE A 172 15.57 9.85 -13.14
N GLY A 173 15.02 11.00 -12.72
CA GLY A 173 13.71 11.45 -13.14
C GLY A 173 12.54 10.89 -12.33
N ILE A 174 11.32 11.30 -12.73
CA ILE A 174 10.06 10.97 -12.05
C ILE A 174 9.82 9.46 -11.92
N PHE A 175 10.37 8.66 -12.83
CA PHE A 175 10.25 7.20 -12.80
C PHE A 175 10.75 6.57 -11.49
N MET A 176 11.75 7.19 -10.84
CA MET A 176 12.24 6.72 -9.53
C MET A 176 11.21 6.95 -8.41
N VAL A 177 10.37 7.98 -8.53
CA VAL A 177 9.25 8.17 -7.59
C VAL A 177 8.25 7.02 -7.74
N TRP A 178 7.99 6.59 -8.98
CA TRP A 178 7.11 5.45 -9.24
C TRP A 178 7.67 4.15 -8.65
N CYS A 179 8.94 3.88 -8.89
CA CYS A 179 9.62 2.68 -8.36
C CYS A 179 9.66 2.66 -6.82
N ALA A 180 9.71 3.82 -6.16
CA ALA A 180 9.75 3.91 -4.71
C ALA A 180 8.52 3.27 -4.03
N VAL A 181 7.37 3.32 -4.69
CA VAL A 181 6.10 2.81 -4.16
C VAL A 181 6.10 1.28 -4.05
N PRO A 182 6.29 0.51 -5.15
CA PRO A 182 6.31 -0.95 -5.07
C PRO A 182 7.49 -1.50 -4.27
N ILE A 183 8.65 -0.82 -4.27
CA ILE A 183 9.78 -1.19 -3.41
C ILE A 183 9.37 -1.07 -1.94
N GLY A 184 8.69 0.01 -1.56
CA GLY A 184 8.16 0.19 -0.22
C GLY A 184 7.14 -0.89 0.17
N TRP A 185 6.24 -1.26 -0.73
CA TRP A 185 5.26 -2.32 -0.50
C TRP A 185 5.92 -3.69 -0.33
N PHE A 186 6.90 -3.99 -1.18
CA PHE A 186 7.65 -5.24 -1.11
C PHE A 186 8.42 -5.36 0.21
N CYS A 187 9.13 -4.32 0.64
CA CYS A 187 9.86 -4.34 1.91
C CYS A 187 8.92 -4.47 3.12
N ASN A 188 7.79 -3.77 3.10
CA ASN A 188 6.77 -3.92 4.14
C ASN A 188 6.25 -5.36 4.17
N TRP A 189 5.82 -5.87 3.01
CA TRP A 189 5.35 -7.26 2.91
C TRP A 189 6.39 -8.25 3.43
N LEU A 190 7.66 -8.09 3.04
CA LEU A 190 8.73 -8.98 3.46
C LEU A 190 8.90 -8.98 4.99
N ILE A 191 8.93 -7.82 5.62
CA ILE A 191 9.05 -7.68 7.08
C ILE A 191 7.85 -8.34 7.78
N SER A 192 6.64 -8.00 7.35
CA SER A 192 5.40 -8.53 7.93
C SER A 192 5.28 -10.05 7.69
N PHE A 193 5.69 -10.54 6.52
CA PHE A 193 5.69 -11.95 6.20
C PHE A 193 6.73 -12.74 7.00
N LEU A 194 7.92 -12.19 7.21
CA LEU A 194 8.93 -12.81 8.07
C LEU A 194 8.42 -12.92 9.51
N GLU A 195 7.77 -11.88 10.05
CA GLU A 195 7.15 -11.96 11.37
C GLU A 195 6.01 -12.99 11.41
N TYR A 196 5.19 -13.06 10.38
CA TYR A 196 4.18 -14.12 10.25
C TYR A 196 4.83 -15.52 10.34
N ARG A 197 5.96 -15.72 9.64
CA ARG A 197 6.70 -17.00 9.63
C ARG A 197 7.31 -17.36 10.99
N THR A 198 7.68 -16.38 11.81
CA THR A 198 8.20 -16.65 13.17
C THR A 198 7.17 -17.30 14.09
N GLY A 199 5.89 -17.18 13.77
CA GLY A 199 4.78 -17.70 14.60
C GLY A 199 4.55 -16.94 15.90
N LYS A 200 5.28 -15.86 16.17
CA LYS A 200 5.15 -15.07 17.40
C LYS A 200 3.78 -14.42 17.57
N TRP A 201 3.09 -14.15 16.45
CA TRP A 201 1.74 -13.62 16.44
C TRP A 201 0.71 -14.51 17.16
N ARG A 202 0.98 -15.83 17.28
CA ARG A 202 0.12 -16.81 17.97
C ARG A 202 0.12 -16.61 19.50
N ARG A 203 1.18 -16.05 20.05
CA ARG A 203 1.43 -15.93 21.52
C ARG A 203 1.04 -14.58 22.10
N LYS A 204 0.59 -13.61 21.29
CA LYS A 204 0.40 -12.21 21.73
C LYS A 204 -0.99 -11.88 22.25
N GLN A 205 -1.89 -12.84 22.42
CA GLN A 205 -3.14 -12.57 23.10
C GLN A 205 -2.87 -12.33 24.60
N PRO A 206 -3.33 -11.20 25.17
CA PRO A 206 -3.45 -11.09 26.61
C PRO A 206 -4.45 -12.16 27.05
N ALA A 207 -4.06 -12.96 28.06
CA ALA A 207 -4.99 -13.85 28.72
C ALA A 207 -6.22 -13.00 29.11
N VAL A 208 -7.38 -13.35 28.54
CA VAL A 208 -8.65 -12.79 29.00
C VAL A 208 -8.77 -13.29 30.43
N SER A 209 -8.54 -12.40 31.41
CA SER A 209 -8.86 -12.66 32.80
C SER A 209 -10.35 -12.93 32.87
N GLN A 210 -10.69 -14.18 33.12
CA GLN A 210 -12.03 -14.62 33.49
C GLN A 210 -12.47 -13.95 34.77
#